data_2f8f0b4f6f029aa8eef25070e332f23d
#
_entry.id   2f8f0b4f6f029aa8eef25070e332f23d
#
_cell.length_a   1.000
_cell.length_b   1.000
_cell.length_c   1.000
_cell.angle_alpha   90.00
_cell.angle_beta   90.00
_cell.angle_gamma   90.00
#
_symmetry.space_group_name_H-M   'P 1'
#
loop_
_entity.id
_entity.type
_entity.pdbx_description
1 polymer ?
#
loop_
_entity_poly.entity_id
_entity_poly.type
_entity_poly.pdbx_seq_one_letter_code
_entity_poly.pdbx_strand_id
1 'polypeptide(L)'
;PGLHNYKQGTINKHLELPAYEAHRACEDSAALGRIFCVMLKDLEEKQVTKVSEINTGLGGNREVLKKKYYHLIILVKNQMGLKNLYKIVSEAHVNYFFKKPRVPRSLLNKYRDGLLLTSACEAGELYRAIVDGTPYEELKKIASYYDILEIQPLGNNAYMVREGKVDSEEKIKDFNRTVIKLGEDLHKPVIATGDVHFTEPEDAVYRAVLQAGNGFKDADNQPPLFFRTTQDMLDQFYYLPKEKAYEVVVKNPRKIAAMIDNTVRAIPRGTYPPSIEGAEQQLRDATWEHAKRDYGDPLPEIVEKRLQKELDSICGHGYAVLYVIAVKLVAYSNAGGYQAVSYTHLRAHETEL
;
A
#
# COMPACT_ATOMS: atom_id res chain seq x y z
N PRO A 1 23.93 -4.81 -1.17
CA PRO A 1 23.92 -3.54 -1.87
C PRO A 1 23.73 -3.75 -3.36
N GLY A 2 22.72 -3.15 -3.97
CA GLY A 2 22.55 -3.08 -5.42
C GLY A 2 21.92 -4.32 -6.11
N LEU A 3 21.49 -5.34 -5.38
CA LEU A 3 20.78 -6.47 -5.98
C LEU A 3 19.31 -6.10 -6.24
N HIS A 4 18.79 -6.55 -7.39
CA HIS A 4 17.37 -6.34 -7.75
C HIS A 4 16.39 -7.07 -6.82
N ASN A 5 16.84 -8.15 -6.16
CA ASN A 5 16.16 -8.84 -5.06
C ASN A 5 17.17 -9.61 -4.20
N TYR A 6 16.72 -10.12 -3.06
CA TYR A 6 17.55 -10.87 -2.11
C TYR A 6 17.11 -12.35 -1.99
N LYS A 7 16.58 -12.93 -3.07
CA LYS A 7 16.31 -14.37 -3.13
C LYS A 7 17.62 -15.16 -3.07
N GLN A 8 17.59 -16.35 -2.49
CA GLN A 8 18.77 -17.20 -2.30
C GLN A 8 19.56 -17.40 -3.60
N GLY A 9 18.91 -17.72 -4.71
CA GLY A 9 19.56 -17.89 -6.01
C GLY A 9 20.25 -16.62 -6.52
N THR A 10 19.66 -15.43 -6.28
CA THR A 10 20.26 -14.14 -6.65
C THR A 10 21.52 -13.86 -5.82
N ILE A 11 21.46 -14.12 -4.51
CA ILE A 11 22.62 -13.97 -3.62
C ILE A 11 23.71 -14.96 -3.99
N ASN A 12 23.35 -16.24 -4.23
CA ASN A 12 24.30 -17.27 -4.62
C ASN A 12 25.08 -16.90 -5.89
N LYS A 13 24.36 -16.39 -6.91
CA LYS A 13 24.97 -15.93 -8.16
C LYS A 13 25.85 -14.69 -7.95
N HIS A 14 25.43 -13.75 -7.13
CA HIS A 14 26.20 -12.53 -6.82
C HIS A 14 27.51 -12.83 -6.08
N LEU A 15 27.50 -13.85 -5.22
CA LEU A 15 28.69 -14.31 -4.48
C LEU A 15 29.51 -15.32 -5.27
N GLU A 16 29.18 -15.56 -6.55
CA GLU A 16 29.86 -16.49 -7.44
C GLU A 16 30.00 -17.91 -6.86
N LEU A 17 29.01 -18.33 -6.08
CA LEU A 17 28.99 -19.64 -5.45
C LEU A 17 28.49 -20.72 -6.44
N PRO A 18 28.84 -22.02 -6.23
CA PRO A 18 28.43 -23.12 -7.09
C PRO A 18 26.91 -23.13 -7.33
N ALA A 19 26.50 -23.35 -8.57
CA ALA A 19 25.09 -23.51 -8.93
C ALA A 19 24.46 -24.69 -8.16
N TYR A 20 23.16 -24.61 -7.91
CA TYR A 20 22.38 -25.65 -7.23
C TYR A 20 20.99 -25.74 -7.83
N GLU A 21 20.34 -26.90 -7.71
CA GLU A 21 18.94 -27.09 -8.11
C GLU A 21 18.00 -26.54 -7.03
N ALA A 22 17.36 -25.41 -7.33
CA ALA A 22 16.39 -24.79 -6.42
C ALA A 22 15.17 -25.71 -6.21
N HIS A 23 14.55 -25.59 -5.02
CA HIS A 23 13.40 -26.37 -4.57
C HIS A 23 13.72 -27.86 -4.23
N ARG A 24 14.99 -28.17 -3.97
CA ARG A 24 15.42 -29.39 -3.32
C ARG A 24 15.97 -29.06 -1.94
N ALA A 25 15.31 -29.54 -0.89
CA ALA A 25 15.59 -29.16 0.50
C ALA A 25 17.07 -29.29 0.90
N CYS A 26 17.74 -30.37 0.51
CA CYS A 26 19.16 -30.55 0.81
C CYS A 26 20.06 -29.57 0.06
N GLU A 27 19.77 -29.30 -1.21
CA GLU A 27 20.57 -28.38 -2.03
C GLU A 27 20.33 -26.91 -1.63
N ASP A 28 19.08 -26.55 -1.33
CA ASP A 28 18.74 -25.23 -0.79
C ASP A 28 19.46 -24.98 0.53
N SER A 29 19.46 -25.97 1.44
CA SER A 29 20.16 -25.88 2.71
C SER A 29 21.68 -25.78 2.55
N ALA A 30 22.27 -26.55 1.64
CA ALA A 30 23.70 -26.49 1.34
C ALA A 30 24.09 -25.15 0.70
N ALA A 31 23.28 -24.62 -0.21
CA ALA A 31 23.52 -23.31 -0.82
C ALA A 31 23.41 -22.19 0.24
N LEU A 32 22.42 -22.25 1.13
CA LEU A 32 22.28 -21.30 2.24
C LEU A 32 23.49 -21.37 3.19
N GLY A 33 23.97 -22.57 3.50
CA GLY A 33 25.17 -22.77 4.31
C GLY A 33 26.42 -22.13 3.69
N ARG A 34 26.63 -22.30 2.37
CA ARG A 34 27.72 -21.61 1.64
C ARG A 34 27.64 -20.11 1.69
N ILE A 35 26.44 -19.55 1.45
CA ILE A 35 26.17 -18.11 1.56
C ILE A 35 26.52 -17.63 2.97
N PHE A 36 26.07 -18.35 4.00
CA PHE A 36 26.33 -18.01 5.39
C PHE A 36 27.82 -18.00 5.72
N CYS A 37 28.59 -18.99 5.24
CA CYS A 37 30.05 -19.04 5.44
C CYS A 37 30.77 -17.83 4.81
N VAL A 38 30.34 -17.36 3.63
CA VAL A 38 30.90 -16.14 3.01
C VAL A 38 30.57 -14.93 3.85
N MET A 39 29.32 -14.82 4.31
CA MET A 39 28.90 -13.70 5.17
C MET A 39 29.65 -13.67 6.51
N LEU A 40 29.97 -14.84 7.08
CA LEU A 40 30.77 -14.89 8.30
C LEU A 40 32.21 -14.38 8.08
N LYS A 41 32.86 -14.75 6.96
CA LYS A 41 34.19 -14.20 6.61
C LYS A 41 34.15 -12.67 6.45
N ASP A 42 33.13 -12.14 5.77
CA ASP A 42 32.94 -10.69 5.65
C ASP A 42 32.79 -9.99 7.02
N LEU A 43 32.14 -10.65 7.97
CA LEU A 43 31.99 -10.15 9.34
C LEU A 43 33.34 -10.17 10.10
N GLU A 44 34.09 -11.24 9.97
CA GLU A 44 35.44 -11.38 10.58
C GLU A 44 36.38 -10.29 10.04
N GLU A 45 36.41 -10.07 8.72
CA GLU A 45 37.23 -9.02 8.09
C GLU A 45 36.86 -7.64 8.64
N LYS A 46 35.60 -7.38 8.96
CA LYS A 46 35.10 -6.16 9.56
C LYS A 46 35.17 -6.13 11.08
N GLN A 47 35.84 -7.10 11.69
CA GLN A 47 36.01 -7.24 13.15
C GLN A 47 34.69 -7.30 13.93
N VAL A 48 33.61 -7.78 13.29
CA VAL A 48 32.32 -7.99 13.93
C VAL A 48 32.26 -9.42 14.48
N THR A 49 32.49 -9.56 15.77
CA THR A 49 32.63 -10.87 16.43
C THR A 49 31.39 -11.33 17.21
N LYS A 50 30.44 -10.42 17.45
CA LYS A 50 29.19 -10.71 18.18
C LYS A 50 27.97 -10.47 17.32
N VAL A 51 26.96 -11.32 17.45
CA VAL A 51 25.66 -11.16 16.75
C VAL A 51 25.01 -9.81 17.06
N SER A 52 25.16 -9.30 18.28
CA SER A 52 24.65 -7.97 18.68
C SER A 52 25.33 -6.81 17.93
N GLU A 53 26.53 -7.01 17.42
CA GLU A 53 27.35 -6.02 16.72
C GLU A 53 27.13 -6.04 15.19
N ILE A 54 26.55 -7.09 14.62
CA ILE A 54 26.31 -7.21 13.17
C ILE A 54 25.67 -5.94 12.60
N ASN A 55 24.79 -5.38 13.37
CA ASN A 55 23.99 -4.25 12.97
C ASN A 55 24.70 -2.90 13.06
N THR A 56 25.67 -2.77 13.92
CA THR A 56 26.48 -1.57 14.14
C THR A 56 27.80 -1.64 13.37
N GLY A 57 28.40 -2.81 13.29
CA GLY A 57 29.69 -3.03 12.66
C GLY A 57 29.66 -3.01 11.12
N LEU A 58 28.52 -3.30 10.48
CA LEU A 58 28.40 -3.28 9.03
C LEU A 58 28.17 -1.89 8.41
N GLY A 59 28.29 -0.81 9.18
CA GLY A 59 28.29 0.57 8.66
C GLY A 59 26.99 1.01 7.98
N GLY A 60 25.93 0.24 8.16
CA GLY A 60 24.60 0.67 7.73
C GLY A 60 24.15 1.87 8.57
N ASN A 61 23.73 2.95 7.93
CA ASN A 61 23.24 4.15 8.60
C ASN A 61 21.88 3.82 9.27
N ARG A 62 21.94 2.96 10.30
CA ARG A 62 20.78 2.37 11.00
C ARG A 62 20.02 3.35 11.88
N GLU A 63 20.61 4.48 12.22
CA GLU A 63 19.86 5.54 12.87
C GLU A 63 18.74 6.05 11.97
N VAL A 64 18.95 6.08 10.66
CA VAL A 64 17.89 6.41 9.69
C VAL A 64 16.80 5.33 9.67
N LEU A 65 17.17 4.05 9.80
CA LEU A 65 16.23 2.93 9.77
C LEU A 65 15.46 2.74 11.09
N LYS A 66 16.04 3.20 12.22
CA LYS A 66 15.38 3.22 13.54
C LYS A 66 14.48 4.43 13.75
N LYS A 67 14.45 5.40 12.81
CA LYS A 67 13.56 6.56 12.95
C LYS A 67 12.13 6.08 13.17
N LYS A 68 11.50 6.61 14.21
CA LYS A 68 10.08 6.39 14.49
C LYS A 68 9.28 6.75 13.24
N TYR A 69 8.32 5.93 12.90
CA TYR A 69 7.31 6.22 11.88
C TYR A 69 5.96 6.34 12.57
N TYR A 70 5.08 7.12 11.96
CA TYR A 70 3.79 7.44 12.50
C TYR A 70 2.70 7.15 11.47
N HIS A 71 1.49 6.90 11.93
CA HIS A 71 0.34 6.84 11.05
C HIS A 71 0.01 8.23 10.53
N LEU A 72 -0.44 8.29 9.31
CA LEU A 72 -0.92 9.48 8.63
C LEU A 72 -2.08 9.09 7.72
N ILE A 73 -3.15 9.88 7.71
CA ILE A 73 -4.24 9.71 6.75
C ILE A 73 -4.14 10.80 5.71
N ILE A 74 -4.30 10.43 4.45
CA ILE A 74 -4.30 11.33 3.30
C ILE A 74 -5.67 11.23 2.63
N LEU A 75 -6.39 12.35 2.55
CA LEU A 75 -7.63 12.46 1.79
C LEU A 75 -7.35 13.16 0.46
N VAL A 76 -7.88 12.60 -0.62
CA VAL A 76 -7.77 13.16 -1.97
C VAL A 76 -8.90 14.14 -2.19
N LYS A 77 -8.58 15.41 -2.45
CA LYS A 77 -9.57 16.46 -2.73
C LYS A 77 -10.07 16.45 -4.17
N ASN A 78 -9.18 16.22 -5.12
CA ASN A 78 -9.45 16.37 -6.54
C ASN A 78 -8.52 15.47 -7.38
N GLN A 79 -8.65 15.52 -8.70
CA GLN A 79 -7.86 14.70 -9.62
C GLN A 79 -6.34 14.92 -9.51
N MET A 80 -5.90 16.14 -9.21
CA MET A 80 -4.47 16.42 -8.97
C MET A 80 -3.99 15.70 -7.72
N GLY A 81 -4.77 15.74 -6.63
CA GLY A 81 -4.48 15.01 -5.41
C GLY A 81 -4.39 13.50 -5.64
N LEU A 82 -5.28 12.91 -6.44
CA LEU A 82 -5.21 11.48 -6.80
C LEU A 82 -3.88 11.15 -7.49
N LYS A 83 -3.49 11.94 -8.48
CA LYS A 83 -2.21 11.77 -9.18
C LYS A 83 -1.01 11.89 -8.22
N ASN A 84 -1.08 12.85 -7.30
CA ASN A 84 -0.03 13.06 -6.31
C ASN A 84 0.02 11.93 -5.27
N LEU A 85 -1.13 11.41 -4.83
CA LEU A 85 -1.18 10.24 -3.95
C LEU A 85 -0.55 9.02 -4.62
N TYR A 86 -0.83 8.74 -5.89
CA TYR A 86 -0.19 7.63 -6.61
C TYR A 86 1.33 7.77 -6.68
N LYS A 87 1.85 8.99 -6.89
CA LYS A 87 3.30 9.24 -6.86
C LYS A 87 3.88 8.98 -5.47
N ILE A 88 3.21 9.47 -4.41
CA ILE A 88 3.64 9.23 -3.03
C ILE A 88 3.69 7.73 -2.72
N VAL A 89 2.66 6.97 -3.07
CA VAL A 89 2.59 5.52 -2.84
C VAL A 89 3.66 4.79 -3.64
N SER A 90 3.86 5.14 -4.92
CA SER A 90 4.90 4.54 -5.76
C SER A 90 6.30 4.78 -5.21
N GLU A 91 6.62 6.03 -4.89
CA GLU A 91 7.92 6.39 -4.30
C GLU A 91 8.15 5.70 -2.95
N ALA A 92 7.11 5.59 -2.11
CA ALA A 92 7.20 4.91 -0.84
C ALA A 92 7.55 3.42 -0.98
N HIS A 93 7.07 2.76 -2.04
CA HIS A 93 7.36 1.36 -2.30
C HIS A 93 8.71 1.15 -3.00
N VAL A 94 9.09 2.03 -3.92
CA VAL A 94 10.31 1.87 -4.72
C VAL A 94 11.55 2.38 -3.97
N ASN A 95 11.45 3.57 -3.37
CA ASN A 95 12.62 4.28 -2.85
C ASN A 95 12.69 4.34 -1.31
N TYR A 96 11.54 4.16 -0.61
CA TYR A 96 11.47 4.32 0.85
C TYR A 96 10.93 3.09 1.58
N PHE A 97 10.99 1.92 0.95
CA PHE A 97 10.52 0.68 1.56
C PHE A 97 11.52 0.14 2.58
N PHE A 98 11.06 -0.03 3.83
CA PHE A 98 11.78 -0.77 4.86
C PHE A 98 10.79 -1.52 5.74
N LYS A 99 10.68 -2.84 5.56
CA LYS A 99 9.65 -3.73 6.14
C LYS A 99 8.22 -3.38 5.70
N LYS A 100 7.92 -2.12 5.49
CA LYS A 100 6.69 -1.55 4.94
C LYS A 100 7.03 -0.25 4.19
N PRO A 101 6.18 0.23 3.29
CA PRO A 101 6.38 1.51 2.63
C PRO A 101 6.35 2.65 3.66
N ARG A 102 7.27 3.60 3.52
CA ARG A 102 7.38 4.78 4.38
C ARG A 102 7.35 6.04 3.54
N VAL A 103 6.82 7.11 4.10
CA VAL A 103 6.69 8.38 3.39
C VAL A 103 7.40 9.47 4.19
N PRO A 104 8.55 9.98 3.73
CA PRO A 104 9.21 11.11 4.39
C PRO A 104 8.42 12.41 4.17
N ARG A 105 8.50 13.34 5.12
CA ARG A 105 7.83 14.65 5.01
C ARG A 105 8.21 15.44 3.76
N SER A 106 9.46 15.34 3.32
CA SER A 106 9.93 15.96 2.09
C SER A 106 9.13 15.51 0.86
N LEU A 107 8.81 14.21 0.79
CA LEU A 107 7.98 13.65 -0.28
C LEU A 107 6.53 14.12 -0.18
N LEU A 108 5.95 14.15 1.03
CA LEU A 108 4.62 14.70 1.26
C LEU A 108 4.54 16.16 0.85
N ASN A 109 5.52 16.98 1.22
CA ASN A 109 5.55 18.40 0.86
C ASN A 109 5.68 18.60 -0.65
N LYS A 110 6.47 17.76 -1.33
CA LYS A 110 6.62 17.80 -2.79
C LYS A 110 5.31 17.55 -3.54
N TYR A 111 4.47 16.69 -3.02
CA TYR A 111 3.22 16.26 -3.67
C TYR A 111 1.98 16.64 -2.85
N ARG A 112 2.05 17.73 -2.08
CA ARG A 112 0.98 18.18 -1.18
C ARG A 112 -0.29 18.64 -1.89
N ASP A 113 -0.17 19.15 -3.09
CA ASP A 113 -1.27 19.79 -3.81
C ASP A 113 -2.43 18.82 -4.09
N GLY A 114 -3.66 19.28 -3.82
CA GLY A 114 -4.88 18.48 -3.96
C GLY A 114 -5.09 17.42 -2.86
N LEU A 115 -4.28 17.42 -1.78
CA LEU A 115 -4.38 16.51 -0.65
C LEU A 115 -4.75 17.24 0.65
N LEU A 116 -5.46 16.54 1.54
CA LEU A 116 -5.65 16.92 2.93
C LEU A 116 -4.97 15.86 3.80
N LEU A 117 -4.17 16.30 4.78
CA LEU A 117 -3.53 15.42 5.74
C LEU A 117 -4.22 15.51 7.09
N THR A 118 -4.46 14.36 7.72
CA THR A 118 -4.98 14.32 9.07
C THR A 118 -3.94 13.78 10.05
N SER A 119 -4.13 14.10 11.34
CA SER A 119 -3.21 13.66 12.41
C SER A 119 -3.30 12.17 12.71
N ALA A 120 -4.24 11.46 12.11
CA ALA A 120 -4.54 10.05 12.31
C ALA A 120 -4.89 9.66 13.75
N CYS A 121 -4.76 8.35 14.07
CA CYS A 121 -5.12 7.75 15.34
C CYS A 121 -4.03 7.95 16.44
N GLU A 122 -4.09 7.15 17.50
CA GLU A 122 -3.11 7.14 18.60
C GLU A 122 -1.68 6.78 18.14
N ALA A 123 -1.55 6.10 17.00
CA ALA A 123 -0.26 5.81 16.36
C ALA A 123 0.27 6.98 15.51
N GLY A 124 -0.49 8.08 15.39
CA GLY A 124 -0.08 9.33 14.76
C GLY A 124 0.95 10.10 15.57
N GLU A 125 1.69 10.99 14.90
CA GLU A 125 2.76 11.77 15.53
C GLU A 125 2.21 12.69 16.62
N LEU A 126 1.11 13.40 16.35
CA LEU A 126 0.53 14.34 17.31
C LEU A 126 0.06 13.64 18.59
N TYR A 127 -0.72 12.56 18.44
CA TYR A 127 -1.26 11.87 19.61
C TYR A 127 -0.15 11.25 20.45
N ARG A 128 0.86 10.63 19.84
CA ARG A 128 2.04 10.11 20.56
C ARG A 128 2.81 11.20 21.28
N ALA A 129 2.98 12.37 20.66
CA ALA A 129 3.64 13.49 21.32
C ALA A 129 2.86 13.97 22.54
N ILE A 130 1.51 13.95 22.49
CA ILE A 130 0.66 14.27 23.64
C ILE A 130 0.85 13.23 24.75
N VAL A 131 0.83 11.94 24.43
CA VAL A 131 1.04 10.83 25.39
C VAL A 131 2.43 10.92 26.02
N ASP A 132 3.45 11.25 25.24
CA ASP A 132 4.85 11.42 25.69
C ASP A 132 5.06 12.70 26.54
N GLY A 133 4.02 13.53 26.75
CA GLY A 133 4.09 14.74 27.58
C GLY A 133 4.84 15.91 26.93
N THR A 134 4.86 15.96 25.60
CA THR A 134 5.52 17.05 24.85
C THR A 134 4.90 18.42 25.23
N PRO A 135 5.72 19.49 25.43
CA PRO A 135 5.22 20.81 25.74
C PRO A 135 4.22 21.34 24.71
N TYR A 136 3.21 22.09 25.16
CA TYR A 136 2.09 22.53 24.32
C TYR A 136 2.52 23.33 23.07
N GLU A 137 3.52 24.18 23.17
CA GLU A 137 4.03 24.95 22.04
C GLU A 137 4.71 24.07 20.98
N GLU A 138 5.32 22.96 21.37
CA GLU A 138 5.83 21.97 20.41
C GLU A 138 4.70 21.15 19.79
N LEU A 139 3.64 20.83 20.58
CA LEU A 139 2.43 20.20 20.04
C LEU A 139 1.77 21.08 18.98
N LYS A 140 1.72 22.41 19.19
CA LYS A 140 1.24 23.37 18.17
C LYS A 140 2.04 23.28 16.86
N LYS A 141 3.36 23.19 16.94
CA LYS A 141 4.23 23.03 15.75
C LYS A 141 3.93 21.72 15.02
N ILE A 142 3.77 20.61 15.74
CA ILE A 142 3.39 19.33 15.16
C ILE A 142 2.00 19.42 14.52
N ALA A 143 1.01 19.92 15.24
CA ALA A 143 -0.37 20.05 14.78
C ALA A 143 -0.49 20.99 13.57
N SER A 144 0.37 22.01 13.46
CA SER A 144 0.34 22.96 12.35
C SER A 144 0.61 22.31 10.98
N TYR A 145 1.26 21.15 10.96
CA TYR A 145 1.56 20.41 9.74
C TYR A 145 0.32 19.78 9.09
N TYR A 146 -0.67 19.42 9.88
CA TYR A 146 -1.89 18.75 9.42
C TYR A 146 -2.97 19.77 9.02
N ASP A 147 -3.85 19.38 8.09
CA ASP A 147 -5.05 20.18 7.74
C ASP A 147 -6.19 19.92 8.70
N ILE A 148 -6.25 18.69 9.22
CA ILE A 148 -7.33 18.16 10.06
C ILE A 148 -6.70 17.45 11.24
N LEU A 149 -7.25 17.64 12.43
CA LEU A 149 -6.87 16.88 13.62
C LEU A 149 -7.95 15.84 13.95
N GLU A 150 -7.52 14.70 14.48
CA GLU A 150 -8.42 13.59 14.80
C GLU A 150 -8.44 13.25 16.27
N ILE A 151 -9.64 12.89 16.77
CA ILE A 151 -9.86 12.25 18.05
C ILE A 151 -10.67 10.97 17.84
N GLN A 152 -10.54 10.03 18.76
CA GLN A 152 -11.22 8.74 18.67
C GLN A 152 -12.02 8.43 19.95
N PRO A 153 -13.01 7.52 19.91
CA PRO A 153 -13.68 7.00 21.09
C PRO A 153 -12.68 6.49 22.14
N LEU A 154 -12.99 6.66 23.42
CA LEU A 154 -12.10 6.27 24.51
C LEU A 154 -11.75 4.77 24.46
N GLY A 155 -12.72 3.93 24.08
CA GLY A 155 -12.55 2.48 23.97
C GLY A 155 -11.46 2.07 22.97
N ASN A 156 -11.21 2.86 21.92
CA ASN A 156 -10.13 2.59 20.95
C ASN A 156 -8.75 2.63 21.61
N ASN A 157 -8.60 3.45 22.66
CA ASN A 157 -7.34 3.69 23.37
C ASN A 157 -7.32 3.09 24.77
N ALA A 158 -8.35 2.32 25.17
CA ALA A 158 -8.45 1.73 26.52
C ALA A 158 -7.28 0.80 26.86
N TYR A 159 -6.61 0.24 25.85
CA TYR A 159 -5.41 -0.56 26.04
C TYR A 159 -4.28 0.21 26.73
N MET A 160 -4.22 1.53 26.60
CA MET A 160 -3.18 2.36 27.25
C MET A 160 -3.30 2.32 28.78
N VAL A 161 -4.53 2.27 29.30
CA VAL A 161 -4.76 2.11 30.73
C VAL A 161 -4.45 0.68 31.16
N ARG A 162 -4.94 -0.31 30.41
CA ARG A 162 -4.70 -1.74 30.68
C ARG A 162 -3.21 -2.10 30.73
N GLU A 163 -2.41 -1.48 29.88
CA GLU A 163 -0.96 -1.71 29.80
C GLU A 163 -0.14 -0.76 30.69
N GLY A 164 -0.79 0.07 31.50
CA GLY A 164 -0.11 1.01 32.40
C GLY A 164 0.66 2.14 31.70
N LYS A 165 0.31 2.43 30.41
CA LYS A 165 0.89 3.57 29.68
C LYS A 165 0.33 4.90 30.15
N VAL A 166 -0.90 4.89 30.63
CA VAL A 166 -1.57 6.03 31.26
C VAL A 166 -2.34 5.56 32.50
N ASP A 167 -2.52 6.44 33.46
CA ASP A 167 -3.07 6.11 34.79
C ASP A 167 -4.58 5.87 34.80
N SER A 168 -5.32 6.48 33.88
CA SER A 168 -6.79 6.44 33.89
C SER A 168 -7.42 6.79 32.53
N GLU A 169 -8.71 6.44 32.38
CA GLU A 169 -9.53 6.88 31.25
C GLU A 169 -9.66 8.41 31.18
N GLU A 170 -9.69 9.08 32.34
CA GLU A 170 -9.74 10.56 32.38
C GLU A 170 -8.54 11.18 31.65
N LYS A 171 -7.37 10.56 31.76
CA LYS A 171 -6.19 11.00 31.02
C LYS A 171 -6.37 10.88 29.48
N ILE A 172 -7.08 9.85 28.99
CA ILE A 172 -7.42 9.70 27.57
C ILE A 172 -8.39 10.82 27.15
N LYS A 173 -9.37 11.18 28.00
CA LYS A 173 -10.25 12.34 27.76
C LYS A 173 -9.47 13.64 27.65
N ASP A 174 -8.47 13.84 28.51
CA ASP A 174 -7.59 15.02 28.48
C ASP A 174 -6.75 15.08 27.21
N PHE A 175 -6.30 13.94 26.68
CA PHE A 175 -5.63 13.91 25.37
C PHE A 175 -6.55 14.40 24.27
N ASN A 176 -7.79 13.91 24.21
CA ASN A 176 -8.77 14.36 23.23
C ASN A 176 -9.11 15.86 23.41
N ARG A 177 -9.27 16.35 24.64
CA ARG A 177 -9.46 17.78 24.93
C ARG A 177 -8.26 18.61 24.47
N THR A 178 -7.04 18.10 24.61
CA THR A 178 -5.80 18.74 24.14
C THR A 178 -5.81 18.87 22.61
N VAL A 179 -6.19 17.82 21.87
CA VAL A 179 -6.33 17.89 20.41
C VAL A 179 -7.37 18.91 20.01
N ILE A 180 -8.54 18.96 20.68
CA ILE A 180 -9.58 19.95 20.42
C ILE A 180 -9.05 21.37 20.63
N LYS A 181 -8.37 21.63 21.75
CA LYS A 181 -7.78 22.93 22.04
C LYS A 181 -6.74 23.35 20.99
N LEU A 182 -5.89 22.41 20.55
CA LEU A 182 -4.94 22.66 19.46
C LEU A 182 -5.66 23.04 18.14
N GLY A 183 -6.78 22.37 17.84
CA GLY A 183 -7.62 22.71 16.70
C GLY A 183 -8.20 24.12 16.77
N GLU A 184 -8.68 24.51 17.95
CA GLU A 184 -9.21 25.86 18.21
C GLU A 184 -8.11 26.93 18.06
N ASP A 185 -6.97 26.74 18.72
CA ASP A 185 -5.86 27.69 18.67
C ASP A 185 -5.25 27.85 17.27
N LEU A 186 -5.28 26.79 16.45
CA LEU A 186 -4.73 26.77 15.10
C LEU A 186 -5.82 26.99 14.01
N HIS A 187 -7.07 27.21 14.39
CA HIS A 187 -8.22 27.33 13.49
C HIS A 187 -8.35 26.15 12.53
N LYS A 188 -8.08 24.93 13.00
CA LYS A 188 -8.16 23.68 12.24
C LYS A 188 -9.36 22.84 12.67
N PRO A 189 -10.06 22.22 11.71
CA PRO A 189 -11.15 21.32 12.07
C PRO A 189 -10.61 20.09 12.83
N VAL A 190 -11.31 19.76 13.91
CA VAL A 190 -11.13 18.50 14.62
C VAL A 190 -12.28 17.57 14.25
N ILE A 191 -11.99 16.32 13.91
CA ILE A 191 -12.99 15.30 13.58
C ILE A 191 -12.88 14.12 14.53
N ALA A 192 -14.04 13.52 14.81
CA ALA A 192 -14.11 12.25 15.52
C ALA A 192 -14.22 11.10 14.53
N THR A 193 -13.27 10.14 14.58
CA THR A 193 -13.23 8.97 13.72
C THR A 193 -13.36 7.69 14.53
N GLY A 194 -14.08 6.69 13.98
CA GLY A 194 -14.35 5.43 14.68
C GLY A 194 -13.24 4.39 14.58
N ASP A 195 -12.33 4.52 13.62
CA ASP A 195 -11.30 3.51 13.28
C ASP A 195 -11.94 2.13 13.02
N VAL A 196 -12.97 2.10 12.20
CA VAL A 196 -13.80 0.92 11.96
C VAL A 196 -13.02 -0.20 11.27
N HIS A 197 -13.03 -1.39 11.87
CA HIS A 197 -12.37 -2.59 11.35
C HIS A 197 -13.36 -3.75 11.10
N PHE A 198 -14.56 -3.67 11.64
CA PHE A 198 -15.63 -4.66 11.46
C PHE A 198 -17.00 -4.00 11.62
N THR A 199 -18.07 -4.69 11.18
CA THR A 199 -19.40 -4.09 11.11
C THR A 199 -20.12 -4.15 12.44
N GLU A 200 -20.29 -5.33 13.01
CA GLU A 200 -21.04 -5.54 14.24
C GLU A 200 -20.10 -5.82 15.42
N PRO A 201 -20.48 -5.50 16.68
CA PRO A 201 -19.66 -5.77 17.86
C PRO A 201 -19.18 -7.22 17.96
N GLU A 202 -20.02 -8.17 17.55
CA GLU A 202 -19.76 -9.62 17.58
C GLU A 202 -18.66 -10.04 16.59
N ASP A 203 -18.43 -9.27 15.54
CA ASP A 203 -17.41 -9.55 14.53
C ASP A 203 -15.97 -9.40 15.06
N ALA A 204 -15.82 -8.87 16.26
CA ALA A 204 -14.51 -8.74 16.93
C ALA A 204 -13.78 -10.09 17.00
N VAL A 205 -14.49 -11.21 17.12
CA VAL A 205 -13.92 -12.56 17.16
C VAL A 205 -13.18 -12.90 15.85
N TYR A 206 -13.71 -12.51 14.70
CA TYR A 206 -13.06 -12.78 13.40
C TYR A 206 -11.76 -12.01 13.27
N ARG A 207 -11.74 -10.76 13.72
CA ARG A 207 -10.52 -9.96 13.77
C ARG A 207 -9.49 -10.58 14.73
N ALA A 208 -9.92 -11.08 15.88
CA ALA A 208 -9.04 -11.76 16.83
C ALA A 208 -8.37 -12.98 16.21
N VAL A 209 -9.11 -13.82 15.47
CA VAL A 209 -8.57 -14.98 14.76
C VAL A 209 -7.52 -14.57 13.73
N LEU A 210 -7.81 -13.55 12.92
CA LEU A 210 -6.86 -13.04 11.92
C LEU A 210 -5.59 -12.46 12.58
N GLN A 211 -5.73 -11.73 13.66
CA GLN A 211 -4.59 -11.18 14.39
C GLN A 211 -3.75 -12.26 15.06
N ALA A 212 -4.38 -13.26 15.69
CA ALA A 212 -3.67 -14.41 16.26
C ALA A 212 -2.87 -15.17 15.20
N GLY A 213 -3.47 -15.40 14.02
CA GLY A 213 -2.80 -16.01 12.87
C GLY A 213 -1.59 -15.21 12.37
N ASN A 214 -1.59 -13.89 12.52
CA ASN A 214 -0.47 -13.00 12.22
C ASN A 214 0.52 -12.80 13.39
N GLY A 215 0.34 -13.52 14.50
CA GLY A 215 1.26 -13.52 15.64
C GLY A 215 1.12 -12.32 16.58
N PHE A 216 -0.01 -11.62 16.58
CA PHE A 216 -0.29 -10.56 17.56
C PHE A 216 -0.58 -11.19 18.93
N LYS A 217 0.13 -10.74 19.96
CA LYS A 217 0.05 -11.30 21.31
C LYS A 217 -1.20 -10.89 22.09
N ASP A 218 -1.82 -9.79 21.67
CA ASP A 218 -2.99 -9.17 22.28
C ASP A 218 -4.28 -9.38 21.48
N ALA A 219 -4.27 -10.37 20.58
CA ALA A 219 -5.39 -10.69 19.69
C ALA A 219 -6.72 -10.91 20.46
N ASP A 220 -6.68 -11.46 21.65
CA ASP A 220 -7.89 -11.71 22.48
C ASP A 220 -8.47 -10.43 23.11
N ASN A 221 -7.74 -9.32 23.09
CA ASN A 221 -8.14 -8.05 23.69
C ASN A 221 -8.58 -7.04 22.62
N GLN A 222 -9.63 -7.36 21.88
CA GLN A 222 -10.11 -6.51 20.81
C GLN A 222 -10.65 -5.17 21.30
N PRO A 223 -10.17 -4.03 20.76
CA PRO A 223 -10.84 -2.76 20.98
C PRO A 223 -12.19 -2.72 20.22
N PRO A 224 -13.15 -1.90 20.67
CA PRO A 224 -14.50 -1.85 20.07
C PRO A 224 -14.50 -1.06 18.74
N LEU A 225 -13.88 -1.59 17.70
CA LEU A 225 -13.70 -0.95 16.39
C LEU A 225 -14.82 -1.31 15.40
N PHE A 226 -16.04 -1.47 15.90
CA PHE A 226 -17.22 -1.72 15.08
C PHE A 226 -17.79 -0.43 14.46
N PHE A 227 -18.59 -0.60 13.42
CA PHE A 227 -19.28 0.52 12.78
C PHE A 227 -20.33 1.11 13.73
N ARG A 228 -20.27 2.43 13.94
CA ARG A 228 -21.17 3.17 14.81
C ARG A 228 -22.05 4.12 14.02
N THR A 229 -23.31 4.21 14.38
CA THR A 229 -24.22 5.26 13.88
C THR A 229 -23.77 6.63 14.39
N THR A 230 -24.38 7.70 13.85
CA THR A 230 -24.12 9.06 14.34
C THR A 230 -24.44 9.20 15.82
N GLN A 231 -25.54 8.57 16.29
CA GLN A 231 -25.92 8.64 17.70
C GLN A 231 -24.92 7.90 18.56
N ASP A 232 -24.52 6.67 18.16
CA ASP A 232 -23.49 5.90 18.89
C ASP A 232 -22.18 6.67 18.99
N MET A 233 -21.79 7.37 17.93
CA MET A 233 -20.59 8.23 17.95
C MET A 233 -20.76 9.41 18.92
N LEU A 234 -21.89 10.08 18.93
CA LEU A 234 -22.18 11.19 19.87
C LEU A 234 -22.10 10.69 21.33
N ASP A 235 -22.64 9.50 21.60
CA ASP A 235 -22.60 8.90 22.92
C ASP A 235 -21.18 8.55 23.40
N GLN A 236 -20.22 8.30 22.49
CA GLN A 236 -18.81 8.09 22.84
C GLN A 236 -18.12 9.36 23.34
N PHE A 237 -18.63 10.54 22.98
CA PHE A 237 -18.06 11.84 23.37
C PHE A 237 -18.90 12.56 24.43
N TYR A 238 -19.60 11.82 25.30
CA TYR A 238 -20.45 12.32 26.39
C TYR A 238 -19.74 13.28 27.35
N TYR A 239 -18.41 13.19 27.45
CA TYR A 239 -17.57 14.01 28.33
C TYR A 239 -17.26 15.40 27.74
N LEU A 240 -17.67 15.68 26.52
CA LEU A 240 -17.57 16.98 25.87
C LEU A 240 -18.89 17.74 26.00
N PRO A 241 -18.88 19.09 25.96
CA PRO A 241 -20.11 19.87 25.75
C PRO A 241 -20.87 19.39 24.52
N LYS A 242 -22.19 19.32 24.55
CA LYS A 242 -23.04 18.79 23.46
C LYS A 242 -22.75 19.44 22.12
N GLU A 243 -22.57 20.76 22.09
CA GLU A 243 -22.25 21.53 20.89
C GLU A 243 -20.89 21.12 20.31
N LYS A 244 -19.90 20.88 21.17
CA LYS A 244 -18.55 20.46 20.76
C LYS A 244 -18.56 18.99 20.27
N ALA A 245 -19.27 18.10 20.96
CA ALA A 245 -19.46 16.73 20.49
C ALA A 245 -20.13 16.71 19.09
N TYR A 246 -21.21 17.51 18.91
CA TYR A 246 -21.85 17.62 17.60
C TYR A 246 -20.96 18.25 16.54
N GLU A 247 -20.11 19.21 16.92
CA GLU A 247 -19.13 19.82 16.00
C GLU A 247 -18.14 18.78 15.46
N VAL A 248 -17.50 18.00 16.33
CA VAL A 248 -16.46 17.06 15.93
C VAL A 248 -17.00 15.79 15.30
N VAL A 249 -18.21 15.33 15.66
CA VAL A 249 -18.84 14.11 15.12
C VAL A 249 -19.61 14.37 13.84
N VAL A 250 -20.25 15.53 13.69
CA VAL A 250 -21.19 15.77 12.59
C VAL A 250 -20.77 16.94 11.70
N LYS A 251 -20.58 18.14 12.27
CA LYS A 251 -20.35 19.35 11.46
C LYS A 251 -19.03 19.29 10.70
N ASN A 252 -17.94 19.01 11.40
CA ASN A 252 -16.61 19.00 10.79
C ASN A 252 -16.44 17.87 9.78
N PRO A 253 -16.84 16.60 10.03
CA PRO A 253 -16.80 15.55 9.02
C PRO A 253 -17.59 15.91 7.76
N ARG A 254 -18.79 16.50 7.88
CA ARG A 254 -19.57 16.97 6.73
C ARG A 254 -18.86 18.08 5.97
N LYS A 255 -18.24 19.02 6.68
CA LYS A 255 -17.45 20.10 6.06
C LYS A 255 -16.27 19.54 5.27
N ILE A 256 -15.55 18.56 5.83
CA ILE A 256 -14.45 17.89 5.15
C ILE A 256 -14.95 17.13 3.91
N ALA A 257 -16.00 16.34 4.05
CA ALA A 257 -16.60 15.61 2.92
C ALA A 257 -17.02 16.56 1.77
N ALA A 258 -17.55 17.73 2.09
CA ALA A 258 -17.93 18.75 1.08
C ALA A 258 -16.72 19.38 0.36
N MET A 259 -15.49 19.24 0.89
CA MET A 259 -14.26 19.70 0.23
C MET A 259 -13.73 18.73 -0.82
N ILE A 260 -14.28 17.53 -0.87
CA ILE A 260 -13.81 16.44 -1.72
C ILE A 260 -14.65 16.38 -2.99
N ASP A 261 -14.01 16.38 -4.15
CA ASP A 261 -14.65 16.16 -5.44
C ASP A 261 -15.10 14.69 -5.53
N ASN A 262 -16.41 14.48 -5.51
CA ASN A 262 -17.03 13.15 -5.54
C ASN A 262 -16.94 12.46 -6.91
N THR A 263 -16.45 13.15 -7.93
CA THR A 263 -16.23 12.58 -9.27
C THR A 263 -14.88 11.85 -9.37
N VAL A 264 -13.95 12.12 -8.45
CA VAL A 264 -12.64 11.47 -8.42
C VAL A 264 -12.78 10.00 -8.03
N ARG A 265 -12.21 9.14 -8.84
CA ARG A 265 -12.21 7.69 -8.63
C ARG A 265 -10.79 7.14 -8.68
N ALA A 266 -10.44 6.31 -7.70
CA ALA A 266 -9.15 5.62 -7.66
C ALA A 266 -8.95 4.75 -8.92
N ILE A 267 -10.01 4.06 -9.35
CA ILE A 267 -10.03 3.27 -10.60
C ILE A 267 -11.05 3.91 -11.52
N PRO A 268 -10.65 4.49 -12.66
CA PRO A 268 -11.57 5.02 -13.65
C PRO A 268 -12.52 3.93 -14.17
N ARG A 269 -13.74 4.32 -14.52
CA ARG A 269 -14.69 3.40 -15.17
C ARG A 269 -14.35 3.26 -16.65
N GLY A 270 -14.51 2.05 -17.17
CA GLY A 270 -14.30 1.74 -18.59
C GLY A 270 -13.01 0.94 -18.82
N THR A 271 -12.78 0.62 -20.07
CA THR A 271 -11.57 -0.06 -20.55
C THR A 271 -10.67 0.97 -21.22
N TYR A 272 -9.38 0.91 -20.94
CA TYR A 272 -8.38 1.84 -21.45
C TYR A 272 -7.29 1.05 -22.19
N PRO A 273 -7.59 0.49 -23.37
CA PRO A 273 -6.58 -0.19 -24.17
C PRO A 273 -5.53 0.82 -24.60
N PRO A 274 -4.24 0.42 -24.63
CA PRO A 274 -3.20 1.29 -25.16
C PRO A 274 -3.48 1.60 -26.64
N SER A 275 -2.99 2.74 -27.12
CA SER A 275 -3.04 3.09 -28.53
C SER A 275 -1.74 2.70 -29.22
N ILE A 276 -1.84 1.96 -30.32
CA ILE A 276 -0.71 1.64 -31.21
C ILE A 276 -1.09 2.14 -32.59
N GLU A 277 -0.29 3.05 -33.11
CA GLU A 277 -0.52 3.60 -34.45
C GLU A 277 -0.43 2.50 -35.50
N GLY A 278 -1.42 2.45 -36.39
CA GLY A 278 -1.50 1.44 -37.45
C GLY A 278 -1.78 0.00 -36.98
N ALA A 279 -2.28 -0.20 -35.75
CA ALA A 279 -2.53 -1.54 -35.19
C ALA A 279 -3.45 -2.41 -36.08
N GLU A 280 -4.50 -1.83 -36.67
CA GLU A 280 -5.40 -2.56 -37.54
C GLU A 280 -4.67 -3.08 -38.79
N GLN A 281 -3.88 -2.22 -39.44
CA GLN A 281 -3.13 -2.61 -40.63
C GLN A 281 -2.08 -3.66 -40.28
N GLN A 282 -1.34 -3.46 -39.16
CA GLN A 282 -0.36 -4.44 -38.68
C GLN A 282 -1.00 -5.81 -38.42
N LEU A 283 -2.18 -5.84 -37.82
CA LEU A 283 -2.91 -7.08 -37.58
C LEU A 283 -3.33 -7.75 -38.91
N ARG A 284 -3.93 -6.99 -39.81
CA ARG A 284 -4.38 -7.49 -41.13
C ARG A 284 -3.20 -8.07 -41.89
N ASP A 285 -2.13 -7.31 -42.08
CA ASP A 285 -0.96 -7.72 -42.87
C ASP A 285 -0.33 -9.00 -42.28
N ALA A 286 -0.06 -9.02 -40.99
CA ALA A 286 0.51 -10.18 -40.32
C ALA A 286 -0.39 -11.42 -40.43
N THR A 287 -1.70 -11.25 -40.29
CA THR A 287 -2.64 -12.38 -40.35
C THR A 287 -2.78 -12.94 -41.78
N TRP A 288 -2.85 -12.07 -42.79
CA TRP A 288 -2.88 -12.49 -44.20
C TRP A 288 -1.57 -13.18 -44.63
N GLU A 289 -0.43 -12.67 -44.20
CA GLU A 289 0.87 -13.27 -44.47
C GLU A 289 0.97 -14.68 -43.87
N HIS A 290 0.58 -14.84 -42.60
CA HIS A 290 0.58 -16.15 -41.95
C HIS A 290 -0.39 -17.12 -42.58
N ALA A 291 -1.59 -16.66 -42.96
CA ALA A 291 -2.57 -17.51 -43.64
C ALA A 291 -2.05 -18.02 -44.98
N LYS A 292 -1.43 -17.18 -45.82
CA LYS A 292 -0.81 -17.56 -47.07
C LYS A 292 0.33 -18.58 -46.91
N ARG A 293 1.14 -18.38 -45.85
CA ARG A 293 2.22 -19.33 -45.54
C ARG A 293 1.68 -20.70 -45.16
N ASP A 294 0.58 -20.76 -44.39
CA ASP A 294 0.08 -21.99 -43.81
C ASP A 294 -0.91 -22.72 -44.72
N TYR A 295 -1.65 -21.99 -45.59
CA TYR A 295 -2.69 -22.55 -46.46
C TYR A 295 -2.41 -22.38 -47.96
N GLY A 296 -1.31 -21.70 -48.35
CA GLY A 296 -0.92 -21.43 -49.72
C GLY A 296 -1.43 -20.11 -50.28
N ASP A 297 -0.89 -19.72 -51.46
CA ASP A 297 -1.30 -18.52 -52.22
C ASP A 297 -1.61 -18.95 -53.66
N PRO A 298 -2.88 -18.85 -54.14
CA PRO A 298 -4.01 -18.20 -53.47
C PRO A 298 -4.58 -19.03 -52.31
N LEU A 299 -5.18 -18.32 -51.33
CA LEU A 299 -5.87 -18.94 -50.19
C LEU A 299 -7.11 -19.73 -50.66
N PRO A 300 -7.46 -20.85 -50.03
CA PRO A 300 -8.76 -21.47 -50.20
C PRO A 300 -9.90 -20.50 -49.82
N GLU A 301 -10.95 -20.45 -50.66
CA GLU A 301 -12.07 -19.49 -50.47
C GLU A 301 -12.70 -19.53 -49.08
N ILE A 302 -12.81 -20.73 -48.49
CA ILE A 302 -13.35 -20.90 -47.12
C ILE A 302 -12.47 -20.22 -46.05
N VAL A 303 -11.14 -20.28 -46.20
CA VAL A 303 -10.18 -19.66 -45.30
C VAL A 303 -10.23 -18.15 -45.46
N GLU A 304 -10.21 -17.67 -46.70
CA GLU A 304 -10.27 -16.25 -47.03
C GLU A 304 -11.51 -15.59 -46.46
N LYS A 305 -12.70 -16.15 -46.70
CA LYS A 305 -13.97 -15.64 -46.18
C LYS A 305 -14.00 -15.62 -44.64
N ARG A 306 -13.49 -16.67 -44.03
CA ARG A 306 -13.48 -16.75 -42.56
C ARG A 306 -12.51 -15.72 -41.97
N LEU A 307 -11.33 -15.58 -42.51
CA LEU A 307 -10.31 -14.65 -42.09
C LEU A 307 -10.80 -13.20 -42.21
N GLN A 308 -11.39 -12.84 -43.35
CA GLN A 308 -11.97 -11.52 -43.55
C GLN A 308 -13.03 -11.20 -42.51
N LYS A 309 -13.96 -12.15 -42.26
CA LYS A 309 -15.03 -11.99 -41.26
C LYS A 309 -14.48 -11.76 -39.82
N GLU A 310 -13.47 -12.53 -39.44
CA GLU A 310 -12.84 -12.39 -38.10
C GLU A 310 -12.12 -11.04 -37.95
N LEU A 311 -11.31 -10.67 -38.97
CA LEU A 311 -10.60 -9.39 -38.95
C LEU A 311 -11.54 -8.18 -38.92
N ASP A 312 -12.65 -8.23 -39.69
CA ASP A 312 -13.64 -7.16 -39.68
C ASP A 312 -14.33 -7.03 -38.31
N SER A 313 -14.61 -8.16 -37.68
CA SER A 313 -15.17 -8.15 -36.30
C SER A 313 -14.17 -7.60 -35.30
N ILE A 314 -12.92 -8.05 -35.28
CA ILE A 314 -11.89 -7.62 -34.34
C ILE A 314 -11.58 -6.12 -34.50
N CYS A 315 -11.37 -5.68 -35.73
CA CYS A 315 -11.06 -4.29 -36.05
C CYS A 315 -12.27 -3.37 -35.79
N GLY A 316 -13.47 -3.80 -36.21
CA GLY A 316 -14.69 -3.03 -36.04
C GLY A 316 -15.08 -2.78 -34.57
N HIS A 317 -14.66 -3.67 -33.66
CA HIS A 317 -14.83 -3.49 -32.21
C HIS A 317 -13.62 -2.81 -31.54
N GLY A 318 -12.60 -2.40 -32.28
CA GLY A 318 -11.41 -1.72 -31.73
C GLY A 318 -10.44 -2.62 -30.98
N TYR A 319 -10.49 -3.95 -31.17
CA TYR A 319 -9.64 -4.90 -30.44
C TYR A 319 -8.31 -5.21 -31.13
N ALA A 320 -8.04 -4.67 -32.32
CA ALA A 320 -6.80 -4.92 -33.07
C ALA A 320 -5.53 -4.70 -32.23
N VAL A 321 -5.52 -3.65 -31.40
CA VAL A 321 -4.38 -3.33 -30.52
C VAL A 321 -4.05 -4.45 -29.54
N LEU A 322 -5.05 -5.17 -29.01
CA LEU A 322 -4.85 -6.26 -28.06
C LEU A 322 -4.15 -7.45 -28.73
N TYR A 323 -4.56 -7.76 -29.97
CA TYR A 323 -3.92 -8.83 -30.78
C TYR A 323 -2.48 -8.45 -31.13
N VAL A 324 -2.23 -7.22 -31.55
CA VAL A 324 -0.86 -6.74 -31.85
C VAL A 324 0.04 -6.80 -30.61
N ILE A 325 -0.47 -6.45 -29.46
CA ILE A 325 0.28 -6.58 -28.19
C ILE A 325 0.59 -8.04 -27.89
N ALA A 326 -0.41 -8.93 -28.01
CA ALA A 326 -0.20 -10.36 -27.80
C ALA A 326 0.88 -10.93 -28.71
N VAL A 327 0.84 -10.61 -30.01
CA VAL A 327 1.86 -11.03 -30.98
C VAL A 327 3.24 -10.51 -30.57
N LYS A 328 3.36 -9.23 -30.20
CA LYS A 328 4.65 -8.64 -29.77
C LYS A 328 5.19 -9.28 -28.49
N LEU A 329 4.33 -9.58 -27.53
CA LEU A 329 4.73 -10.26 -26.29
C LEU A 329 5.23 -11.68 -26.55
N VAL A 330 4.53 -12.44 -27.39
CA VAL A 330 4.95 -13.79 -27.77
C VAL A 330 6.29 -13.75 -28.54
N ALA A 331 6.42 -12.82 -29.49
CA ALA A 331 7.66 -12.66 -30.24
C ALA A 331 8.85 -12.29 -29.34
N TYR A 332 8.63 -11.39 -28.38
CA TYR A 332 9.65 -11.01 -27.39
C TYR A 332 10.06 -12.19 -26.49
N SER A 333 9.07 -12.96 -26.03
CA SER A 333 9.32 -14.17 -25.24
C SER A 333 10.15 -15.20 -26.00
N ASN A 334 9.77 -15.47 -27.25
CA ASN A 334 10.47 -16.43 -28.11
C ASN A 334 11.90 -15.96 -28.43
N ALA A 335 12.10 -14.67 -28.71
CA ALA A 335 13.42 -14.09 -28.93
C ALA A 335 14.33 -14.21 -27.70
N GLY A 336 13.75 -14.20 -26.51
CA GLY A 336 14.45 -14.44 -25.23
C GLY A 336 14.74 -15.94 -24.93
N GLY A 337 14.38 -16.85 -25.83
CA GLY A 337 14.55 -18.30 -25.62
C GLY A 337 13.46 -18.94 -24.75
N TYR A 338 12.35 -18.24 -24.48
CA TYR A 338 11.22 -18.75 -23.71
C TYR A 338 10.06 -19.09 -24.65
N GLN A 339 9.46 -20.26 -24.46
CA GLN A 339 8.26 -20.64 -25.19
C GLN A 339 7.04 -20.04 -24.52
N ALA A 340 6.30 -19.19 -25.24
CA ALA A 340 5.04 -18.66 -24.77
C ALA A 340 3.92 -19.68 -24.94
N VAL A 341 3.22 -20.05 -23.85
CA VAL A 341 2.10 -20.96 -23.85
C VAL A 341 0.85 -20.18 -23.42
N SER A 342 -0.06 -19.91 -24.36
CA SER A 342 -1.25 -19.08 -24.13
C SER A 342 -2.20 -19.62 -23.05
N TYR A 343 -2.28 -20.92 -22.88
CA TYR A 343 -3.22 -21.58 -21.97
C TYR A 343 -2.78 -21.46 -20.49
N THR A 344 -1.48 -21.59 -20.21
CA THR A 344 -0.99 -21.61 -18.81
C THR A 344 -0.74 -20.25 -18.20
N HIS A 345 -0.57 -19.20 -19.01
CA HIS A 345 -0.21 -17.85 -18.54
C HIS A 345 -1.31 -16.80 -18.71
N LEU A 346 -2.26 -17.01 -19.63
CA LEU A 346 -3.34 -16.06 -19.88
C LEU A 346 -4.72 -16.53 -19.39
N ARG A 347 -4.93 -17.86 -19.21
CA ARG A 347 -6.21 -18.41 -18.76
C ARG A 347 -6.20 -19.09 -17.40
N ALA A 348 -5.04 -19.36 -16.81
CA ALA A 348 -4.96 -20.03 -15.49
C ALA A 348 -5.59 -19.21 -14.37
N HIS A 349 -5.78 -17.91 -14.54
CA HIS A 349 -6.44 -17.05 -13.57
C HIS A 349 -7.97 -16.93 -13.77
N GLU A 350 -8.54 -17.46 -14.86
CA GLU A 350 -9.99 -17.41 -15.08
C GLU A 350 -10.75 -18.64 -14.57
N THR A 351 -10.06 -19.68 -14.14
CA THR A 351 -10.69 -20.95 -13.69
C THR A 351 -10.75 -21.13 -12.19
N GLU A 352 -10.30 -20.15 -11.39
CA GLU A 352 -10.39 -20.15 -9.93
C GLU A 352 -11.44 -19.15 -9.38
N LEU A 353 -12.45 -18.79 -10.17
CA LEU A 353 -13.61 -18.04 -9.69
C LEU A 353 -14.86 -18.90 -9.73
#